data_a6c75c36a4ad5e565324f3925bc54ea9
#
_entry.id   a6c75c36a4ad5e565324f3925bc54ea9
#
_cell.length_a   1.000
_cell.length_b   1.000
_cell.length_c   1.000
_cell.angle_alpha   90.00
_cell.angle_beta   90.00
_cell.angle_gamma   90.00
#
_symmetry.space_group_name_H-M   'P 1'
#
loop_
_entity.id
_entity.type
_entity.pdbx_description
1 polymer ?
#
loop_
_entity_poly.entity_id
_entity_poly.type
_entity_poly.pdbx_seq_one_letter_code
_entity_poly.pdbx_strand_id
1 'polypeptide(L)'
;MRSQRRGRFRGGGQGTAGFLVRLYRRGRADRWSSLFGQIAVSSFVVTAITGVFLLFFYQPSMTQVAYHGSYRRLDGVPVGEAYRSTLDISFDVRAGLLMRQIHAWAALLFIAAVCLHLLRLYFTGAFRRPRWLNWVIWVALLVLGMVAGESGAILPDDLMSSGSLNVIQGVTLSIPVAGTHLMLWIFGAGFPGHEIIPRAYWLHVAVLPAVMIALLAVLWRRARPATPG
;
A
#
# COMPACT_ATOMS: atom_id res chain seq x y z
N MET A 1 -30.27 -50.62 -58.03
CA MET A 1 -30.14 -49.32 -57.35
C MET A 1 -29.98 -49.58 -55.87
N ARG A 2 -28.71 -49.53 -55.35
CA ARG A 2 -28.35 -49.68 -53.90
C ARG A 2 -27.81 -48.37 -53.39
N SER A 3 -28.59 -47.63 -52.55
CA SER A 3 -28.16 -46.45 -51.91
C SER A 3 -27.35 -46.78 -50.64
N GLN A 4 -26.09 -46.41 -50.63
CA GLN A 4 -25.22 -46.52 -49.46
C GLN A 4 -25.57 -45.46 -48.44
N ARG A 5 -26.07 -45.85 -47.27
CA ARG A 5 -26.10 -45.03 -46.06
C ARG A 5 -24.71 -45.01 -45.43
N ARG A 6 -23.92 -43.91 -45.61
CA ARG A 6 -22.73 -43.64 -44.85
C ARG A 6 -23.11 -43.10 -43.49
N GLY A 7 -22.95 -43.93 -42.47
CA GLY A 7 -23.06 -43.50 -41.05
C GLY A 7 -22.00 -42.51 -40.70
N ARG A 8 -22.40 -41.33 -40.25
CA ARG A 8 -21.54 -40.30 -39.63
C ARG A 8 -21.35 -40.65 -38.15
N PHE A 9 -20.30 -41.44 -37.82
CA PHE A 9 -19.74 -41.41 -36.47
C PHE A 9 -18.88 -40.17 -36.36
N ARG A 10 -19.35 -39.13 -35.75
CA ARG A 10 -18.58 -37.96 -35.34
C ARG A 10 -18.58 -37.84 -33.81
N GLY A 11 -17.56 -38.35 -33.17
CA GLY A 11 -16.67 -37.58 -32.28
C GLY A 11 -17.32 -36.99 -31.03
N GLY A 12 -17.86 -37.85 -30.09
CA GLY A 12 -18.22 -37.39 -28.73
C GLY A 12 -17.02 -37.18 -27.77
N GLY A 13 -15.77 -37.46 -28.20
CA GLY A 13 -14.62 -37.43 -27.28
C GLY A 13 -13.86 -36.10 -27.20
N GLN A 14 -14.00 -35.22 -28.18
CA GLN A 14 -13.23 -33.96 -28.18
C GLN A 14 -13.87 -32.83 -27.34
N GLY A 15 -15.17 -32.91 -27.07
CA GLY A 15 -15.91 -31.90 -26.30
C GLY A 15 -15.59 -31.94 -24.78
N THR A 16 -15.54 -33.14 -24.22
CA THR A 16 -15.38 -33.36 -22.78
C THR A 16 -13.94 -33.10 -22.33
N ALA A 17 -12.94 -33.59 -23.06
CA ALA A 17 -11.53 -33.32 -22.75
C ALA A 17 -11.19 -31.81 -22.88
N GLY A 18 -11.68 -31.14 -23.92
CA GLY A 18 -11.52 -29.70 -24.09
C GLY A 18 -12.26 -28.88 -23.04
N PHE A 19 -13.39 -29.36 -22.55
CA PHE A 19 -14.14 -28.74 -21.46
C PHE A 19 -13.40 -28.89 -20.12
N LEU A 20 -12.90 -30.09 -19.79
CA LEU A 20 -12.12 -30.34 -18.58
C LEU A 20 -10.80 -29.57 -18.55
N VAL A 21 -10.09 -29.48 -19.69
CA VAL A 21 -8.87 -28.66 -19.80
C VAL A 21 -9.19 -27.17 -19.61
N ARG A 22 -10.30 -26.66 -20.12
CA ARG A 22 -10.74 -25.27 -19.89
C ARG A 22 -11.13 -25.03 -18.43
N LEU A 23 -11.84 -25.96 -17.78
CA LEU A 23 -12.16 -25.87 -16.35
C LEU A 23 -10.91 -25.91 -15.48
N TYR A 24 -9.96 -26.81 -15.77
CA TYR A 24 -8.70 -26.91 -15.05
C TYR A 24 -7.84 -25.64 -15.22
N ARG A 25 -7.73 -25.12 -16.45
CA ARG A 25 -7.02 -23.84 -16.71
C ARG A 25 -7.71 -22.67 -16.03
N ARG A 26 -9.05 -22.63 -16.02
CA ARG A 26 -9.82 -21.57 -15.37
C ARG A 26 -9.67 -21.60 -13.85
N GLY A 27 -9.78 -22.77 -13.22
CA GLY A 27 -9.58 -22.94 -11.78
C GLY A 27 -8.13 -22.70 -11.33
N ARG A 28 -7.15 -22.93 -12.21
CA ARG A 28 -5.74 -22.62 -11.92
C ARG A 28 -5.45 -21.13 -12.10
N ALA A 29 -5.98 -20.51 -13.14
CA ALA A 29 -5.89 -19.06 -13.35
C ALA A 29 -6.58 -18.28 -12.21
N ASP A 30 -7.72 -18.77 -11.71
CA ASP A 30 -8.45 -18.13 -10.61
C ASP A 30 -7.70 -18.23 -9.28
N ARG A 31 -6.96 -19.31 -9.01
CA ARG A 31 -6.09 -19.45 -7.81
C ARG A 31 -4.88 -18.52 -7.85
N TRP A 32 -4.14 -18.48 -8.95
CA TRP A 32 -3.01 -17.54 -9.11
C TRP A 32 -3.49 -16.09 -9.05
N SER A 33 -4.69 -15.88 -9.46
CA SER A 33 -5.32 -14.59 -9.56
C SER A 33 -5.75 -13.99 -8.23
N SER A 34 -6.05 -14.80 -7.23
CA SER A 34 -6.34 -14.34 -5.87
C SER A 34 -5.07 -14.07 -5.06
N LEU A 35 -3.91 -14.63 -5.47
CA LEU A 35 -2.66 -14.51 -4.71
C LEU A 35 -2.19 -13.06 -4.55
N PHE A 36 -2.18 -12.27 -5.61
CA PHE A 36 -1.73 -10.87 -5.49
C PHE A 36 -2.59 -10.05 -4.54
N GLY A 37 -3.92 -10.25 -4.58
CA GLY A 37 -4.82 -9.60 -3.62
C GLY A 37 -4.57 -10.07 -2.18
N GLN A 38 -4.30 -11.36 -1.98
CA GLN A 38 -3.98 -11.92 -0.66
C GLN A 38 -2.63 -11.40 -0.15
N ILE A 39 -1.60 -11.36 -1.00
CA ILE A 39 -0.29 -10.79 -0.65
C ILE A 39 -0.46 -9.32 -0.25
N ALA A 40 -1.22 -8.54 -1.00
CA ALA A 40 -1.49 -7.14 -0.66
C ALA A 40 -2.14 -7.00 0.72
N VAL A 41 -3.20 -7.75 0.99
CA VAL A 41 -3.88 -7.71 2.31
C VAL A 41 -2.95 -8.16 3.43
N SER A 42 -2.20 -9.25 3.24
CA SER A 42 -1.25 -9.75 4.25
C SER A 42 -0.13 -8.76 4.52
N SER A 43 0.42 -8.14 3.48
CA SER A 43 1.45 -7.09 3.61
C SER A 43 0.90 -5.87 4.35
N PHE A 44 -0.33 -5.46 4.05
CA PHE A 44 -0.98 -4.36 4.79
C PHE A 44 -1.15 -4.70 6.28
N VAL A 45 -1.55 -5.92 6.61
CA VAL A 45 -1.68 -6.35 8.02
C VAL A 45 -0.32 -6.31 8.72
N VAL A 46 0.74 -6.83 8.08
CA VAL A 46 2.11 -6.77 8.64
C VAL A 46 2.56 -5.32 8.84
N THR A 47 2.32 -4.45 7.84
CA THR A 47 2.62 -3.02 7.94
C THR A 47 1.86 -2.38 9.11
N ALA A 48 0.57 -2.67 9.27
CA ALA A 48 -0.23 -2.13 10.37
C ALA A 48 0.28 -2.59 11.75
N ILE A 49 0.59 -3.87 11.93
CA ILE A 49 1.09 -4.42 13.19
C ILE A 49 2.46 -3.79 13.54
N THR A 50 3.38 -3.74 12.60
CA THR A 50 4.70 -3.12 12.81
C THR A 50 4.59 -1.62 13.01
N GLY A 51 3.65 -0.95 12.34
CA GLY A 51 3.35 0.47 12.55
C GLY A 51 2.85 0.76 13.96
N VAL A 52 1.95 -0.07 14.50
CA VAL A 52 1.49 0.04 15.91
C VAL A 52 2.68 -0.10 16.87
N PHE A 53 3.62 -1.01 16.62
CA PHE A 53 4.83 -1.11 17.43
C PHE A 53 5.64 0.19 17.40
N LEU A 54 5.88 0.75 16.21
CA LEU A 54 6.67 1.97 16.04
C LEU A 54 6.01 3.19 16.69
N LEU A 55 4.68 3.24 16.71
CA LEU A 55 3.89 4.32 17.31
C LEU A 55 4.20 4.53 18.81
N PHE A 56 4.55 3.47 19.54
CA PHE A 56 4.86 3.58 20.97
C PHE A 56 6.20 4.27 21.27
N PHE A 57 7.08 4.37 20.29
CA PHE A 57 8.45 4.86 20.47
C PHE A 57 8.75 6.15 19.68
N TYR A 58 7.90 6.47 18.69
CA TYR A 58 8.13 7.61 17.81
C TYR A 58 7.52 8.90 18.38
N GLN A 59 8.27 10.01 18.27
CA GLN A 59 7.87 11.36 18.71
C GLN A 59 7.72 12.29 17.50
N PRO A 60 6.51 12.72 17.13
CA PRO A 60 6.27 13.55 15.95
C PRO A 60 6.50 15.04 16.24
N SER A 61 7.73 15.42 16.56
CA SER A 61 8.08 16.79 16.94
C SER A 61 9.39 17.21 16.27
N MET A 62 9.44 18.44 15.77
CA MET A 62 10.64 19.06 15.19
C MET A 62 11.42 19.92 16.21
N THR A 63 11.01 19.89 17.49
CA THR A 63 11.74 20.58 18.56
C THR A 63 13.18 20.08 18.63
N GLN A 64 14.14 21.00 18.70
CA GLN A 64 15.55 20.64 18.80
C GLN A 64 15.88 20.17 20.22
N VAL A 65 16.50 19.01 20.33
CA VAL A 65 16.97 18.40 21.58
C VAL A 65 18.39 17.90 21.41
N ALA A 66 19.21 18.00 22.47
CA ALA A 66 20.53 17.41 22.46
C ALA A 66 20.41 15.88 22.43
N TYR A 67 21.11 15.23 21.51
CA TYR A 67 21.13 13.77 21.43
C TYR A 67 22.08 13.16 22.43
N HIS A 68 21.62 12.17 23.19
CA HIS A 68 22.42 11.43 24.18
C HIS A 68 22.16 9.92 24.14
N GLY A 69 21.86 9.38 22.95
CA GLY A 69 21.60 7.95 22.74
C GLY A 69 22.86 7.16 22.38
N SER A 70 22.66 5.90 22.00
CA SER A 70 23.74 4.96 21.67
C SER A 70 24.55 5.32 20.41
N TYR A 71 24.05 6.18 19.55
CA TYR A 71 24.77 6.61 18.35
C TYR A 71 25.77 7.71 18.67
N ARG A 72 26.92 7.33 19.18
CA ARG A 72 27.98 8.19 19.72
C ARG A 72 28.44 9.37 18.85
N ARG A 73 28.28 9.26 17.51
CA ARG A 73 28.71 10.33 16.58
C ARG A 73 27.86 11.60 16.69
N LEU A 74 26.69 11.50 17.26
CA LEU A 74 25.76 12.64 17.45
C LEU A 74 25.65 13.06 18.92
N ASP A 75 26.46 12.50 19.83
CA ASP A 75 26.37 12.84 21.25
C ASP A 75 26.58 14.33 21.47
N GLY A 76 25.62 14.98 22.16
CA GLY A 76 25.60 16.42 22.40
C GLY A 76 25.17 17.28 21.22
N VAL A 77 24.95 16.71 20.03
CA VAL A 77 24.50 17.46 18.83
C VAL A 77 23.00 17.75 18.93
N PRO A 78 22.54 19.00 18.69
CA PRO A 78 21.12 19.31 18.61
C PRO A 78 20.50 18.68 17.36
N VAL A 79 19.46 17.88 17.54
CA VAL A 79 18.71 17.20 16.47
C VAL A 79 17.21 17.37 16.70
N GLY A 80 16.40 17.23 15.65
CA GLY A 80 14.94 17.19 15.79
C GLY A 80 14.50 15.99 16.64
N GLU A 81 13.48 16.16 17.46
CA GLU A 81 12.97 15.11 18.34
C GLU A 81 12.46 13.90 17.55
N ALA A 82 11.87 14.12 16.36
CA ALA A 82 11.49 13.06 15.43
C ALA A 82 12.71 12.22 14.99
N TYR A 83 13.82 12.89 14.63
CA TYR A 83 15.06 12.23 14.27
C TYR A 83 15.68 11.49 15.44
N ARG A 84 15.71 12.12 16.63
CA ARG A 84 16.17 11.48 17.86
C ARG A 84 15.40 10.18 18.13
N SER A 85 14.06 10.23 18.12
CA SER A 85 13.24 9.04 18.38
C SER A 85 13.46 7.94 17.34
N THR A 86 13.74 8.32 16.09
CA THR A 86 14.09 7.37 15.01
C THR A 86 15.45 6.69 15.27
N LEU A 87 16.42 7.41 15.80
CA LEU A 87 17.71 6.83 16.23
C LEU A 87 17.51 5.91 17.44
N ASP A 88 16.74 6.34 18.44
CA ASP A 88 16.44 5.54 19.63
C ASP A 88 15.73 4.22 19.23
N ILE A 89 14.74 4.27 18.33
CA ILE A 89 14.10 3.07 17.78
C ILE A 89 15.13 2.14 17.12
N SER A 90 16.12 2.70 16.43
CA SER A 90 17.07 1.89 15.65
C SER A 90 18.18 1.27 16.49
N PHE A 91 18.62 1.94 17.55
CA PHE A 91 19.82 1.58 18.31
C PHE A 91 19.53 1.19 19.76
N ASP A 92 18.48 1.74 20.38
CA ASP A 92 18.21 1.58 21.80
C ASP A 92 16.99 0.69 22.08
N VAL A 93 15.99 0.69 21.18
CA VAL A 93 14.79 -0.16 21.33
C VAL A 93 15.07 -1.57 20.84
N ARG A 94 14.84 -2.57 21.71
CA ARG A 94 14.98 -3.98 21.36
C ARG A 94 14.06 -4.34 20.17
N ALA A 95 14.64 -4.90 19.11
CA ALA A 95 13.99 -5.21 17.83
C ALA A 95 13.47 -3.97 17.05
N GLY A 96 13.74 -2.73 17.48
CA GLY A 96 13.21 -1.54 16.83
C GLY A 96 13.65 -1.39 15.39
N LEU A 97 14.96 -1.59 15.10
CA LEU A 97 15.47 -1.58 13.74
C LEU A 97 14.79 -2.66 12.86
N LEU A 98 14.58 -3.87 13.39
CA LEU A 98 13.90 -4.93 12.68
C LEU A 98 12.46 -4.54 12.34
N MET A 99 11.71 -3.97 13.29
CA MET A 99 10.34 -3.52 13.08
C MET A 99 10.25 -2.41 12.03
N ARG A 100 11.19 -1.45 12.06
CA ARG A 100 11.30 -0.43 11.01
C ARG A 100 11.51 -1.05 9.63
N GLN A 101 12.43 -1.98 9.51
CA GLN A 101 12.73 -2.64 8.23
C GLN A 101 11.55 -3.46 7.72
N ILE A 102 10.93 -4.27 8.58
CA ILE A 102 9.73 -5.04 8.20
C ILE A 102 8.61 -4.11 7.76
N HIS A 103 8.39 -3.00 8.48
CA HIS A 103 7.37 -2.00 8.13
C HIS A 103 7.60 -1.44 6.73
N ALA A 104 8.80 -0.98 6.44
CA ALA A 104 9.17 -0.42 5.14
C ALA A 104 9.04 -1.45 3.99
N TRP A 105 9.58 -2.66 4.17
CA TRP A 105 9.51 -3.71 3.15
C TRP A 105 8.09 -4.22 2.93
N ALA A 106 7.28 -4.36 3.98
CA ALA A 106 5.89 -4.76 3.87
C ALA A 106 5.05 -3.69 3.13
N ALA A 107 5.33 -2.40 3.35
CA ALA A 107 4.68 -1.31 2.63
C ALA A 107 5.02 -1.34 1.13
N LEU A 108 6.29 -1.55 0.77
CA LEU A 108 6.70 -1.70 -0.64
C LEU A 108 6.06 -2.94 -1.28
N LEU A 109 6.02 -4.06 -0.56
CA LEU A 109 5.38 -5.29 -1.04
C LEU A 109 3.87 -5.10 -1.24
N PHE A 110 3.21 -4.33 -0.37
CA PHE A 110 1.81 -3.95 -0.53
C PHE A 110 1.59 -3.23 -1.87
N ILE A 111 2.35 -2.17 -2.14
CA ILE A 111 2.24 -1.37 -3.39
C ILE A 111 2.50 -2.26 -4.60
N ALA A 112 3.57 -3.04 -4.60
CA ALA A 112 3.90 -3.96 -5.69
C ALA A 112 2.80 -4.99 -5.94
N ALA A 113 2.26 -5.60 -4.89
CA ALA A 113 1.19 -6.58 -4.98
C ALA A 113 -0.11 -5.96 -5.51
N VAL A 114 -0.47 -4.74 -5.08
CA VAL A 114 -1.63 -4.01 -5.60
C VAL A 114 -1.45 -3.68 -7.08
N CYS A 115 -0.27 -3.22 -7.50
CA CYS A 115 0.04 -2.97 -8.92
C CYS A 115 -0.15 -4.24 -9.76
N LEU A 116 0.43 -5.36 -9.34
CA LEU A 116 0.30 -6.63 -10.04
C LEU A 116 -1.15 -7.12 -10.08
N HIS A 117 -1.89 -6.92 -8.98
CA HIS A 117 -3.31 -7.24 -8.92
C HIS A 117 -4.14 -6.42 -9.92
N LEU A 118 -3.89 -5.11 -9.99
CA LEU A 118 -4.56 -4.20 -10.94
C LEU A 118 -4.23 -4.54 -12.39
N LEU A 119 -2.96 -4.78 -12.72
CA LEU A 119 -2.54 -5.22 -14.05
C LEU A 119 -3.27 -6.50 -14.45
N ARG A 120 -3.36 -7.45 -13.54
CA ARG A 120 -4.11 -8.66 -13.78
C ARG A 120 -5.60 -8.41 -14.01
N LEU A 121 -6.27 -7.60 -13.15
CA LEU A 121 -7.68 -7.24 -13.33
C LEU A 121 -7.91 -6.58 -14.70
N TYR A 122 -6.96 -5.76 -15.15
CA TYR A 122 -7.00 -5.10 -16.45
C TYR A 122 -6.90 -6.12 -17.59
N PHE A 123 -5.87 -6.95 -17.64
CA PHE A 123 -5.65 -7.91 -18.72
C PHE A 123 -6.70 -9.03 -18.78
N THR A 124 -7.33 -9.36 -17.66
CA THR A 124 -8.44 -10.35 -17.64
C THR A 124 -9.80 -9.74 -17.93
N GLY A 125 -9.91 -8.43 -18.09
CA GLY A 125 -11.17 -7.73 -18.29
C GLY A 125 -12.09 -7.73 -17.05
N ALA A 126 -11.56 -8.08 -15.88
CA ALA A 126 -12.33 -8.18 -14.64
C ALA A 126 -12.78 -6.81 -14.07
N PHE A 127 -12.31 -5.72 -14.65
CA PHE A 127 -12.76 -4.35 -14.35
C PHE A 127 -14.13 -4.01 -14.95
N ARG A 128 -14.67 -4.86 -15.86
CA ARG A 128 -15.96 -4.61 -16.50
C ARG A 128 -17.12 -4.88 -15.54
N ARG A 129 -18.31 -4.32 -15.84
CA ARG A 129 -19.51 -4.57 -15.05
C ARG A 129 -19.78 -6.08 -14.88
N PRO A 130 -20.23 -6.54 -13.71
CA PRO A 130 -20.63 -5.77 -12.51
C PRO A 130 -19.50 -5.46 -11.52
N ARG A 131 -18.23 -5.79 -11.83
CA ARG A 131 -17.09 -5.75 -10.89
C ARG A 131 -16.26 -4.44 -10.92
N TRP A 132 -16.68 -3.45 -11.69
CA TRP A 132 -15.95 -2.19 -11.85
C TRP A 132 -15.62 -1.48 -10.52
N LEU A 133 -16.56 -1.55 -9.54
CA LEU A 133 -16.35 -0.93 -8.24
C LEU A 133 -15.19 -1.57 -7.47
N ASN A 134 -14.99 -2.88 -7.57
CA ASN A 134 -13.84 -3.53 -6.94
C ASN A 134 -12.52 -3.02 -7.57
N TRP A 135 -12.49 -2.80 -8.88
CA TRP A 135 -11.33 -2.23 -9.56
C TRP A 135 -11.05 -0.80 -9.08
N VAL A 136 -12.08 0.05 -8.97
CA VAL A 136 -11.95 1.42 -8.45
C VAL A 136 -11.41 1.43 -7.03
N ILE A 137 -11.89 0.53 -6.15
CA ILE A 137 -11.38 0.41 -4.78
C ILE A 137 -9.90 0.01 -4.78
N TRP A 138 -9.47 -0.92 -5.64
CA TRP A 138 -8.04 -1.29 -5.73
C TRP A 138 -7.17 -0.14 -6.24
N VAL A 139 -7.67 0.67 -7.19
CA VAL A 139 -6.98 1.90 -7.63
C VAL A 139 -6.88 2.90 -6.47
N ALA A 140 -7.95 3.11 -5.72
CA ALA A 140 -7.93 3.96 -4.54
C ALA A 140 -6.92 3.46 -3.49
N LEU A 141 -6.87 2.15 -3.23
CA LEU A 141 -5.88 1.55 -2.33
C LEU A 141 -4.43 1.75 -2.82
N LEU A 142 -4.19 1.72 -4.13
CA LEU A 142 -2.87 2.03 -4.70
C LEU A 142 -2.48 3.48 -4.40
N VAL A 143 -3.36 4.43 -4.73
CA VAL A 143 -3.09 5.86 -4.51
C VAL A 143 -2.89 6.15 -3.02
N LEU A 144 -3.76 5.63 -2.15
CA LEU A 144 -3.62 5.78 -0.69
C LEU A 144 -2.34 5.12 -0.16
N GLY A 145 -1.95 3.97 -0.73
CA GLY A 145 -0.70 3.30 -0.38
C GLY A 145 0.53 4.13 -0.76
N MET A 146 0.52 4.78 -1.92
CA MET A 146 1.59 5.70 -2.33
C MET A 146 1.67 6.92 -1.39
N VAL A 147 0.53 7.56 -1.10
CA VAL A 147 0.47 8.68 -0.15
C VAL A 147 0.93 8.25 1.25
N ALA A 148 0.56 7.03 1.68
CA ALA A 148 1.04 6.48 2.95
C ALA A 148 2.55 6.24 2.93
N GLY A 149 3.10 5.71 1.83
CA GLY A 149 4.54 5.54 1.66
C GLY A 149 5.29 6.87 1.77
N GLU A 150 4.86 7.88 1.04
CA GLU A 150 5.48 9.22 1.06
C GLU A 150 5.34 9.90 2.44
N SER A 151 4.14 9.89 3.04
CA SER A 151 3.94 10.47 4.37
C SER A 151 4.78 9.76 5.45
N GLY A 152 4.97 8.43 5.33
CA GLY A 152 5.84 7.66 6.21
C GLY A 152 7.33 7.92 5.98
N ALA A 153 7.76 8.18 4.74
CA ALA A 153 9.15 8.43 4.39
C ALA A 153 9.70 9.76 4.95
N ILE A 154 8.83 10.73 5.23
CA ILE A 154 9.24 12.02 5.81
C ILE A 154 9.32 11.99 7.34
N LEU A 155 8.73 11.01 8.03
CA LEU A 155 8.68 10.96 9.49
C LEU A 155 10.06 10.85 10.15
N PRO A 156 11.06 10.11 9.61
CA PRO A 156 12.38 10.01 10.24
C PRO A 156 13.12 11.34 10.38
N ASP A 157 12.74 12.38 9.66
CA ASP A 157 13.39 13.71 9.66
C ASP A 157 14.91 13.65 9.39
N ASP A 158 15.31 12.70 8.56
CA ASP A 158 16.69 12.48 8.14
C ASP A 158 16.97 13.09 6.74
N LEU A 159 18.17 12.89 6.21
CA LEU A 159 18.56 13.37 4.89
C LEU A 159 17.68 12.80 3.76
N MET A 160 17.23 11.56 3.89
CA MET A 160 16.33 10.93 2.90
C MET A 160 14.93 11.54 2.95
N SER A 161 14.45 11.88 4.16
CA SER A 161 13.19 12.59 4.37
C SER A 161 13.15 13.94 3.67
N SER A 162 14.27 14.67 3.65
CA SER A 162 14.42 15.94 2.93
C SER A 162 14.20 15.77 1.42
N GLY A 163 14.67 14.65 0.85
CA GLY A 163 14.41 14.29 -0.54
C GLY A 163 12.91 14.10 -0.83
N SER A 164 12.23 13.33 0.00
CA SER A 164 10.77 13.11 -0.09
C SER A 164 9.99 14.41 0.05
N LEU A 165 10.36 15.29 0.98
CA LEU A 165 9.72 16.61 1.13
C LEU A 165 9.85 17.47 -0.13
N ASN A 166 11.02 17.49 -0.77
CA ASN A 166 11.23 18.22 -2.03
C ASN A 166 10.36 17.65 -3.16
N VAL A 167 10.20 16.32 -3.23
CA VAL A 167 9.31 15.69 -4.21
C VAL A 167 7.86 16.07 -3.96
N ILE A 168 7.38 16.00 -2.73
CA ILE A 168 6.01 16.40 -2.36
C ILE A 168 5.78 17.87 -2.71
N GLN A 169 6.74 18.76 -2.41
CA GLN A 169 6.70 20.17 -2.77
C GLN A 169 6.57 20.36 -4.28
N GLY A 170 7.46 19.72 -5.06
CA GLY A 170 7.46 19.82 -6.51
C GLY A 170 6.16 19.32 -7.14
N VAL A 171 5.67 18.17 -6.71
CA VAL A 171 4.40 17.61 -7.18
C VAL A 171 3.23 18.51 -6.81
N THR A 172 3.19 19.01 -5.58
CA THR A 172 2.12 19.91 -5.12
C THR A 172 2.08 21.19 -5.95
N LEU A 173 3.23 21.84 -6.14
CA LEU A 173 3.32 23.09 -6.92
C LEU A 173 3.04 22.89 -8.41
N SER A 174 3.20 21.68 -8.94
CA SER A 174 2.88 21.40 -10.34
C SER A 174 1.39 21.33 -10.64
N ILE A 175 0.52 21.32 -9.62
CA ILE A 175 -0.93 21.32 -9.79
C ILE A 175 -1.41 22.73 -10.14
N PRO A 176 -1.95 22.98 -11.36
CA PRO A 176 -2.39 24.30 -11.76
C PRO A 176 -3.45 24.84 -10.79
N VAL A 177 -3.39 26.14 -10.48
CA VAL A 177 -4.34 26.89 -9.64
C VAL A 177 -4.37 26.45 -8.16
N ALA A 178 -4.43 25.14 -7.89
CA ALA A 178 -4.57 24.62 -6.54
C ALA A 178 -3.22 24.46 -5.80
N GLY A 179 -2.10 24.37 -6.53
CA GLY A 179 -0.79 23.99 -5.96
C GLY A 179 -0.33 24.90 -4.82
N THR A 180 -0.41 26.21 -5.00
CA THR A 180 -0.02 27.18 -3.97
C THR A 180 -0.89 27.09 -2.71
N HIS A 181 -2.20 26.89 -2.87
CA HIS A 181 -3.11 26.74 -1.73
C HIS A 181 -2.87 25.42 -0.98
N LEU A 182 -2.64 24.34 -1.72
CA LEU A 182 -2.28 23.05 -1.14
C LEU A 182 -0.93 23.13 -0.42
N MET A 183 0.03 23.85 -0.99
CA MET A 183 1.34 24.08 -0.38
C MET A 183 1.21 24.75 0.99
N LEU A 184 0.42 25.83 1.09
CA LEU A 184 0.13 26.51 2.35
C LEU A 184 -0.60 25.61 3.35
N TRP A 185 -1.50 24.76 2.86
CA TRP A 185 -2.24 23.85 3.72
C TRP A 185 -1.37 22.71 4.26
N ILE A 186 -0.49 22.13 3.43
CA ILE A 186 0.40 21.02 3.80
C ILE A 186 1.55 21.50 4.69
N PHE A 187 2.27 22.53 4.25
CA PHE A 187 3.53 22.99 4.88
C PHE A 187 3.36 24.20 5.80
N GLY A 188 2.23 24.92 5.70
CA GLY A 188 2.03 26.17 6.42
C GLY A 188 2.71 27.35 5.72
N ALA A 189 3.12 28.35 6.49
CA ALA A 189 3.70 29.60 5.96
C ALA A 189 5.17 29.50 5.50
N GLY A 190 5.84 28.39 5.78
CA GLY A 190 7.26 28.17 5.43
C GLY A 190 7.52 26.74 5.00
N PHE A 191 8.51 26.55 4.13
CA PHE A 191 8.98 25.21 3.73
C PHE A 191 10.31 24.90 4.40
N PRO A 192 10.48 23.72 5.03
CA PRO A 192 9.50 22.65 5.23
C PRO A 192 8.46 22.90 6.33
N GLY A 193 8.63 23.95 7.17
CA GLY A 193 7.71 24.31 8.26
C GLY A 193 7.77 23.34 9.45
N HIS A 194 7.49 23.83 10.66
CA HIS A 194 7.51 23.02 11.88
C HIS A 194 6.33 22.06 12.01
N GLU A 195 5.26 22.29 11.24
CA GLU A 195 4.02 21.53 11.33
C GLU A 195 4.01 20.27 10.42
N ILE A 196 4.98 20.13 9.53
CA ILE A 196 4.93 19.07 8.51
C ILE A 196 5.01 17.67 9.13
N ILE A 197 5.91 17.45 10.08
CA ILE A 197 6.06 16.15 10.74
C ILE A 197 4.82 15.78 11.56
N PRO A 198 4.27 16.64 12.45
CA PRO A 198 3.00 16.35 13.13
C PRO A 198 1.84 16.07 12.17
N ARG A 199 1.68 16.85 11.10
CA ARG A 199 0.61 16.64 10.11
C ARG A 199 0.77 15.34 9.34
N ALA A 200 1.99 15.05 8.85
CA ALA A 200 2.29 13.80 8.18
C ALA A 200 2.08 12.60 9.10
N TYR A 201 2.43 12.71 10.37
CA TYR A 201 2.22 11.66 11.37
C TYR A 201 0.73 11.32 11.50
N TRP A 202 -0.14 12.29 11.76
CA TRP A 202 -1.57 12.03 11.89
C TRP A 202 -2.20 11.50 10.60
N LEU A 203 -1.77 12.01 9.45
CA LEU A 203 -2.19 11.49 8.16
C LEU A 203 -1.80 10.03 8.00
N HIS A 204 -0.53 9.70 8.26
CA HIS A 204 0.06 8.36 8.09
C HIS A 204 -0.49 7.34 9.08
N VAL A 205 -0.60 7.71 10.35
CA VAL A 205 -0.93 6.77 11.44
C VAL A 205 -2.42 6.57 11.61
N ALA A 206 -3.23 7.61 11.40
CA ALA A 206 -4.66 7.56 11.68
C ALA A 206 -5.51 7.58 10.41
N VAL A 207 -5.39 8.64 9.58
CA VAL A 207 -6.33 8.88 8.49
C VAL A 207 -6.19 7.82 7.39
N LEU A 208 -4.98 7.64 6.86
CA LEU A 208 -4.75 6.73 5.73
C LEU A 208 -5.05 5.27 6.09
N PRO A 209 -4.54 4.71 7.22
CA PRO A 209 -4.89 3.34 7.60
C PRO A 209 -6.37 3.13 7.84
N ALA A 210 -7.07 4.09 8.48
CA ALA A 210 -8.52 3.98 8.73
C ALA A 210 -9.31 3.90 7.41
N VAL A 211 -9.00 4.76 6.44
CA VAL A 211 -9.64 4.73 5.12
C VAL A 211 -9.31 3.43 4.37
N MET A 212 -8.04 2.99 4.39
CA MET A 212 -7.63 1.75 3.73
C MET A 212 -8.32 0.53 4.35
N ILE A 213 -8.44 0.45 5.69
CA ILE A 213 -9.17 -0.60 6.39
C ILE A 213 -10.65 -0.60 5.97
N ALA A 214 -11.28 0.57 5.90
CA ALA A 214 -12.67 0.68 5.45
C ALA A 214 -12.86 0.16 4.02
N LEU A 215 -11.96 0.53 3.09
CA LEU A 215 -11.99 0.04 1.70
C LEU A 215 -11.77 -1.47 1.62
N LEU A 216 -10.83 -2.03 2.38
CA LEU A 216 -10.59 -3.46 2.46
C LEU A 216 -11.81 -4.20 3.05
N ALA A 217 -12.47 -3.63 4.07
CA ALA A 217 -13.69 -4.18 4.64
C ALA A 217 -14.85 -4.20 3.62
N VAL A 218 -14.98 -3.16 2.78
CA VAL A 218 -15.95 -3.13 1.67
C VAL A 218 -15.63 -4.24 0.67
N LEU A 219 -14.36 -4.39 0.25
CA LEU A 219 -13.96 -5.48 -0.66
C LEU A 219 -14.30 -6.86 -0.08
N TRP A 220 -14.01 -7.07 1.20
CA TRP A 220 -14.28 -8.33 1.87
C TRP A 220 -15.79 -8.66 1.94
N ARG A 221 -16.64 -7.66 2.28
CA ARG A 221 -18.11 -7.83 2.27
C ARG A 221 -18.63 -8.19 0.89
N ARG A 222 -18.08 -7.58 -0.17
CA ARG A 222 -18.45 -7.84 -1.56
C ARG A 222 -17.97 -9.19 -2.10
N ALA A 223 -16.94 -9.77 -1.47
CA ALA A 223 -16.41 -11.09 -1.85
C ALA A 223 -17.21 -12.25 -1.22
N ARG A 224 -18.00 -11.99 -0.18
CA ARG A 224 -18.84 -13.02 0.45
C ARG A 224 -19.98 -13.43 -0.49
N PRO A 225 -20.24 -14.74 -0.68
CA PRO A 225 -21.44 -15.19 -1.37
C PRO A 225 -22.67 -14.72 -0.56
N ALA A 226 -23.73 -14.32 -1.28
CA ALA A 226 -25.02 -14.08 -0.65
C ALA A 226 -25.45 -15.39 0.06
N THR A 227 -25.69 -15.36 1.36
CA THR A 227 -26.30 -16.47 2.08
C THR A 227 -27.67 -16.68 1.47
N PRO A 228 -28.00 -17.89 0.96
CA PRO A 228 -29.37 -18.19 0.56
C PRO A 228 -30.25 -18.08 1.82
N GLY A 229 -31.21 -17.13 1.80
CA GLY A 229 -32.26 -16.99 2.79
C GLY A 229 -33.25 -18.16 2.69
#